data_0712f09a527b5f9ae4a51d9c7651fec3
#
_entry.id   0712f09a527b5f9ae4a51d9c7651fec3
#
_cell.length_a   1.000
_cell.length_b   1.000
_cell.length_c   1.000
_cell.angle_alpha   90.00
_cell.angle_beta   90.00
_cell.angle_gamma   90.00
#
_symmetry.space_group_name_H-M   'P 1'
#
loop_
_entity.id
_entity.type
_entity.pdbx_description
1 polymer ?
#
loop_
_entity_poly.entity_id
_entity_poly.type
_entity_poly.pdbx_seq_one_letter_code
_entity_poly.pdbx_strand_id
1 'polypeptide(L)'
;PKGESPVTPEEKLLRAIFGEKATDVKDTSLKLPPGSSGIVVDVKVFNRYGIEKDDRALSIERDEIEKLANDREAELGILNRNIKERLRSIIKGKGISDLPEDISDQSAFDENEINTIKLDSLWKVKLQNENDQEDINNLKKQYDIARSAIQSRFDNKVDKVQRGDEL
;
A
#
# COMPACT_ATOMS: atom_id res chain seq x y z
N PRO A 1 10.76 -27.51 11.76
CA PRO A 1 10.68 -27.47 10.30
C PRO A 1 9.65 -26.44 9.84
N LYS A 2 9.99 -25.64 8.84
CA LYS A 2 9.01 -24.74 8.20
C LYS A 2 7.97 -25.58 7.48
N GLY A 3 6.72 -25.46 7.88
CA GLY A 3 5.58 -26.04 7.16
C GLY A 3 5.16 -25.17 5.95
N GLU A 4 4.24 -25.67 5.15
CA GLU A 4 3.62 -24.88 4.10
C GLU A 4 2.82 -23.74 4.74
N SER A 5 3.16 -22.50 4.37
CA SER A 5 2.35 -21.33 4.76
C SER A 5 1.10 -21.23 3.87
N PRO A 6 -0.04 -20.69 4.39
CA PRO A 6 -1.21 -20.43 3.55
C PRO A 6 -0.84 -19.47 2.43
N VAL A 7 -1.13 -19.86 1.20
CA VAL A 7 -0.72 -19.16 -0.02
C VAL A 7 -1.80 -18.20 -0.42
N THR A 8 -1.42 -17.01 -0.86
CA THR A 8 -2.37 -16.06 -1.48
C THR A 8 -2.94 -16.64 -2.77
N PRO A 9 -4.17 -16.24 -3.22
CA PRO A 9 -4.75 -16.71 -4.47
C PRO A 9 -3.85 -16.49 -5.69
N GLU A 10 -3.07 -15.41 -5.69
CA GLU A 10 -2.12 -15.07 -6.75
C GLU A 10 -0.93 -16.04 -6.77
N GLU A 11 -0.40 -16.41 -5.60
CA GLU A 11 0.65 -17.43 -5.49
C GLU A 11 0.14 -18.81 -5.89
N LYS A 12 -1.12 -19.16 -5.56
CA LYS A 12 -1.75 -20.40 -6.03
C LYS A 12 -1.81 -20.44 -7.56
N LEU A 13 -2.16 -19.32 -8.19
CA LEU A 13 -2.22 -19.22 -9.64
C LEU A 13 -0.83 -19.38 -10.26
N LEU A 14 0.19 -18.72 -9.70
CA LEU A 14 1.58 -18.85 -10.14
C LEU A 14 2.09 -20.28 -9.99
N ARG A 15 1.77 -20.97 -8.90
CA ARG A 15 2.10 -22.38 -8.69
C ARG A 15 1.45 -23.28 -9.75
N ALA A 16 0.21 -23.02 -10.08
CA ALA A 16 -0.50 -23.77 -11.12
C ALA A 16 0.11 -23.59 -12.52
N ILE A 17 0.63 -22.37 -12.82
CA ILE A 17 1.24 -22.03 -14.12
C ILE A 17 2.68 -22.55 -14.21
N PHE A 18 3.50 -22.38 -13.16
CA PHE A 18 4.93 -22.70 -13.17
C PHE A 18 5.28 -24.07 -12.57
N GLY A 19 4.30 -24.80 -12.05
CA GLY A 19 4.47 -26.09 -11.39
C GLY A 19 4.91 -25.99 -9.93
N GLU A 20 4.70 -27.08 -9.17
CA GLU A 20 4.91 -27.14 -7.72
C GLU A 20 6.40 -27.00 -7.29
N LYS A 21 7.34 -27.13 -8.20
CA LYS A 21 8.78 -27.11 -7.89
C LYS A 21 9.31 -25.78 -7.35
N ALA A 22 8.55 -24.69 -7.47
CA ALA A 22 8.95 -23.37 -7.01
C ALA A 22 8.81 -23.16 -5.50
N THR A 23 8.29 -24.13 -4.74
CA THR A 23 7.88 -23.94 -3.35
C THR A 23 8.22 -25.10 -2.42
N ASP A 24 9.22 -25.91 -2.74
CA ASP A 24 9.75 -26.86 -1.77
C ASP A 24 10.33 -26.10 -0.56
N VAL A 25 9.57 -26.14 0.53
CA VAL A 25 10.03 -25.59 1.81
C VAL A 25 11.18 -26.47 2.31
N LYS A 26 12.37 -25.93 2.24
CA LYS A 26 13.57 -26.62 2.70
C LYS A 26 13.57 -26.65 4.23
N ASP A 27 13.67 -27.86 4.80
CA ASP A 27 13.90 -28.04 6.23
C ASP A 27 15.27 -27.50 6.62
N THR A 28 15.28 -26.38 7.36
CA THR A 28 16.49 -25.71 7.87
C THR A 28 16.79 -26.09 9.32
N SER A 29 16.17 -27.16 9.83
CA SER A 29 16.37 -27.61 11.21
C SER A 29 17.83 -27.96 11.49
N LEU A 30 18.32 -27.49 12.61
CA LEU A 30 19.64 -27.90 13.12
C LEU A 30 19.58 -29.36 13.61
N LYS A 31 20.41 -30.22 13.05
CA LYS A 31 20.47 -31.63 13.40
C LYS A 31 21.80 -31.95 14.06
N LEU A 32 21.75 -32.81 15.07
CA LEU A 32 22.97 -33.33 15.68
C LEU A 32 23.68 -34.26 14.70
N PRO A 33 25.00 -34.12 14.49
CA PRO A 33 25.77 -35.04 13.63
C PRO A 33 25.65 -36.49 14.10
N PRO A 34 25.63 -37.46 13.16
CA PRO A 34 25.63 -38.86 13.54
C PRO A 34 26.91 -39.23 14.36
N GLY A 35 26.73 -39.98 15.42
CA GLY A 35 27.82 -40.36 16.36
C GLY A 35 28.03 -39.38 17.52
N SER A 36 27.32 -38.25 17.56
CA SER A 36 27.32 -37.34 18.69
C SER A 36 26.08 -37.55 19.56
N SER A 37 26.22 -37.44 20.86
CA SER A 37 25.12 -37.48 21.81
C SER A 37 25.19 -36.27 22.75
N GLY A 38 24.03 -35.77 23.16
CA GLY A 38 23.95 -34.63 24.06
C GLY A 38 22.63 -34.62 24.80
N ILE A 39 22.57 -33.91 25.91
CA ILE A 39 21.38 -33.71 26.71
C ILE A 39 20.83 -32.32 26.40
N VAL A 40 19.55 -32.25 26.07
CA VAL A 40 18.86 -30.95 25.86
C VAL A 40 18.71 -30.28 27.23
N VAL A 41 19.35 -29.14 27.42
CA VAL A 41 19.33 -28.37 28.67
C VAL A 41 18.14 -27.42 28.73
N ASP A 42 17.81 -26.79 27.62
CA ASP A 42 16.71 -25.84 27.53
C ASP A 42 16.19 -25.77 26.09
N VAL A 43 14.90 -25.50 25.95
CA VAL A 43 14.24 -25.25 24.65
C VAL A 43 13.46 -23.95 24.74
N LYS A 44 13.85 -22.94 23.96
CA LYS A 44 13.12 -21.69 23.84
C LYS A 44 12.43 -21.66 22.49
N VAL A 45 11.11 -21.52 22.54
CA VAL A 45 10.30 -21.40 21.33
C VAL A 45 10.03 -19.91 21.06
N PHE A 46 10.58 -19.41 19.96
CA PHE A 46 10.30 -18.06 19.51
C PHE A 46 9.24 -18.12 18.42
N ASN A 47 8.08 -17.59 18.73
CA ASN A 47 6.97 -17.45 17.80
C ASN A 47 6.52 -16.01 17.84
N ARG A 48 6.37 -15.38 16.69
CA ARG A 48 5.80 -14.00 16.61
C ARG A 48 4.32 -13.98 16.95
N TYR A 49 3.66 -15.12 16.88
CA TYR A 49 2.23 -15.27 17.14
C TYR A 49 1.99 -15.74 18.58
N GLY A 50 1.34 -14.91 19.39
CA GLY A 50 0.84 -15.29 20.73
C GLY A 50 1.87 -15.27 21.88
N ILE A 51 3.09 -14.81 21.66
CA ILE A 51 4.09 -14.59 22.71
C ILE A 51 4.31 -13.08 22.88
N GLU A 52 4.55 -12.66 24.12
CA GLU A 52 4.97 -11.28 24.39
C GLU A 52 6.24 -10.97 23.56
N LYS A 53 6.12 -9.97 22.70
CA LYS A 53 7.22 -9.51 21.86
C LYS A 53 8.26 -8.82 22.74
N ASP A 54 9.52 -9.17 22.57
CA ASP A 54 10.61 -8.47 23.23
C ASP A 54 10.81 -7.06 22.62
N ASP A 55 11.55 -6.20 23.30
CA ASP A 55 11.80 -4.81 22.87
C ASP A 55 12.44 -4.74 21.48
N ARG A 56 13.27 -5.73 21.15
CA ARG A 56 13.93 -5.81 19.84
C ARG A 56 12.95 -6.17 18.73
N ALA A 57 12.06 -7.12 18.98
CA ALA A 57 11.02 -7.50 18.02
C ALA A 57 10.06 -6.32 17.75
N LEU A 58 9.69 -5.59 18.80
CA LEU A 58 8.87 -4.37 18.68
C LEU A 58 9.58 -3.26 17.90
N SER A 59 10.90 -3.10 18.07
CA SER A 59 11.68 -2.12 17.32
C SER A 59 11.71 -2.47 15.83
N ILE A 60 11.98 -3.73 15.48
CA ILE A 60 12.00 -4.21 14.09
C ILE A 60 10.62 -4.02 13.44
N GLU A 61 9.56 -4.38 14.15
CA GLU A 61 8.19 -4.21 13.67
C GLU A 61 7.84 -2.75 13.39
N ARG A 62 8.24 -1.84 14.27
CA ARG A 62 8.05 -0.38 14.06
C ARG A 62 8.79 0.12 12.83
N ASP A 63 10.05 -0.29 12.65
CA ASP A 63 10.86 0.11 11.51
C ASP A 63 10.25 -0.40 10.19
N GLU A 64 9.72 -1.62 10.18
CA GLU A 64 9.02 -2.19 9.02
C GLU A 64 7.71 -1.44 8.71
N ILE A 65 6.92 -1.14 9.73
CA ILE A 65 5.68 -0.37 9.57
C ILE A 65 5.97 1.04 9.08
N GLU A 66 7.03 1.69 9.59
CA GLU A 66 7.45 3.01 9.14
C GLU A 66 7.85 3.01 7.65
N LYS A 67 8.58 2.00 7.20
CA LYS A 67 8.89 1.84 5.76
C LYS A 67 7.63 1.67 4.92
N LEU A 68 6.69 0.84 5.36
CA LEU A 68 5.41 0.66 4.68
C LEU A 68 4.59 1.95 4.64
N ALA A 69 4.61 2.75 5.72
CA ALA A 69 3.95 4.04 5.76
C ALA A 69 4.58 5.05 4.77
N ASN A 70 5.90 5.09 4.70
CA ASN A 70 6.61 5.94 3.75
C ASN A 70 6.31 5.54 2.29
N ASP A 71 6.27 4.24 2.00
CA ASP A 71 5.89 3.72 0.68
C ASP A 71 4.45 4.12 0.32
N ARG A 72 3.51 3.98 1.25
CA ARG A 72 2.13 4.42 1.06
C ARG A 72 2.04 5.91 0.76
N GLU A 73 2.75 6.75 1.51
CA GLU A 73 2.75 8.19 1.29
C GLU A 73 3.35 8.56 -0.06
N ALA A 74 4.40 7.87 -0.50
CA ALA A 74 4.97 8.04 -1.82
C ALA A 74 3.99 7.66 -2.93
N GLU A 75 3.30 6.51 -2.81
CA GLU A 75 2.26 6.08 -3.76
C GLU A 75 1.11 7.09 -3.82
N LEU A 76 0.63 7.58 -2.67
CA LEU A 76 -0.41 8.61 -2.61
C LEU A 76 0.05 9.94 -3.22
N GLY A 77 1.30 10.32 -3.01
CA GLY A 77 1.90 11.51 -3.62
C GLY A 77 1.92 11.44 -5.14
N ILE A 78 2.28 10.29 -5.70
CA ILE A 78 2.28 10.05 -7.15
C ILE A 78 0.83 10.07 -7.68
N LEU A 79 -0.09 9.40 -7.01
CA LEU A 79 -1.50 9.40 -7.38
C LEU A 79 -2.08 10.82 -7.40
N ASN A 80 -1.84 11.59 -6.34
CA ASN A 80 -2.33 12.96 -6.22
C ASN A 80 -1.78 13.86 -7.34
N ARG A 81 -0.51 13.72 -7.67
CA ARG A 81 0.10 14.48 -8.77
C ARG A 81 -0.52 14.13 -10.11
N ASN A 82 -0.69 12.85 -10.39
CA ASN A 82 -1.30 12.37 -11.63
C ASN A 82 -2.75 12.87 -11.76
N ILE A 83 -3.51 12.81 -10.68
CA ILE A 83 -4.90 13.30 -10.66
C ILE A 83 -4.97 14.81 -10.85
N LYS A 84 -4.07 15.57 -10.23
CA LYS A 84 -4.00 17.04 -10.45
C LYS A 84 -3.71 17.39 -11.91
N GLU A 85 -2.81 16.68 -12.55
CA GLU A 85 -2.51 16.88 -13.98
C GLU A 85 -3.70 16.55 -14.88
N ARG A 86 -4.42 15.47 -14.58
CA ARG A 86 -5.64 15.11 -15.31
C ARG A 86 -6.75 16.13 -15.10
N LEU A 87 -6.96 16.57 -13.87
CA LEU A 87 -7.94 17.65 -13.57
C LEU A 87 -7.59 18.92 -14.32
N ARG A 88 -6.31 19.31 -14.33
CA ARG A 88 -5.85 20.46 -15.11
C ARG A 88 -6.20 20.31 -16.58
N SER A 89 -5.95 19.14 -17.16
CA SER A 89 -6.26 18.87 -18.57
C SER A 89 -7.75 18.97 -18.87
N ILE A 90 -8.61 18.57 -17.94
CA ILE A 90 -10.06 18.69 -18.09
C ILE A 90 -10.51 20.14 -17.94
N ILE A 91 -9.96 20.88 -16.98
CA ILE A 91 -10.38 22.26 -16.67
C ILE A 91 -9.80 23.27 -17.66
N LYS A 92 -8.63 23.00 -18.24
CA LYS A 92 -7.93 23.91 -19.13
C LYS A 92 -8.80 24.29 -20.36
N GLY A 93 -9.02 25.58 -20.52
CA GLY A 93 -9.80 26.13 -21.65
C GLY A 93 -11.29 25.90 -21.54
N LYS A 94 -11.82 25.49 -20.40
CA LYS A 94 -13.24 25.30 -20.12
C LYS A 94 -13.79 26.43 -19.29
N GLY A 95 -15.09 26.75 -19.51
CA GLY A 95 -15.80 27.73 -18.70
C GLY A 95 -16.04 27.18 -17.28
N ILE A 96 -15.64 27.96 -16.28
CA ILE A 96 -15.84 27.63 -14.87
C ILE A 96 -17.09 28.32 -14.39
N SER A 97 -17.98 27.58 -13.75
CA SER A 97 -19.21 28.09 -13.16
C SER A 97 -19.01 28.56 -11.73
N ASP A 98 -18.20 27.84 -10.94
CA ASP A 98 -17.97 28.14 -9.55
C ASP A 98 -16.55 27.77 -9.16
N LEU A 99 -15.85 28.67 -8.45
CA LEU A 99 -14.51 28.49 -7.92
C LEU A 99 -14.57 28.43 -6.40
N PRO A 100 -13.85 27.49 -5.77
CA PRO A 100 -13.70 27.50 -4.32
C PRO A 100 -12.95 28.75 -3.82
N GLU A 101 -13.22 29.16 -2.59
CA GLU A 101 -12.61 30.35 -1.96
C GLU A 101 -11.06 30.31 -1.93
N ASP A 102 -10.49 29.10 -1.90
CA ASP A 102 -9.03 28.87 -1.88
C ASP A 102 -8.35 29.09 -3.24
N ILE A 103 -9.13 29.24 -4.31
CA ILE A 103 -8.63 29.40 -5.69
C ILE A 103 -9.03 30.78 -6.17
N SER A 104 -8.05 31.66 -6.31
CA SER A 104 -8.31 33.07 -6.60
C SER A 104 -8.63 33.38 -8.05
N ASP A 105 -8.15 32.57 -9.02
CA ASP A 105 -8.31 32.82 -10.44
C ASP A 105 -8.08 31.56 -11.29
N GLN A 106 -8.50 31.62 -12.59
CA GLN A 106 -8.21 30.56 -13.57
C GLN A 106 -6.71 30.33 -13.82
N SER A 107 -5.87 31.32 -13.59
CA SER A 107 -4.41 31.20 -13.68
C SER A 107 -3.83 30.18 -12.68
N ALA A 108 -4.55 29.89 -11.59
CA ALA A 108 -4.16 28.88 -10.61
C ALA A 108 -4.14 27.45 -11.18
N PHE A 109 -4.69 27.21 -12.36
CA PHE A 109 -4.62 25.92 -13.07
C PHE A 109 -3.41 25.81 -14.01
N ASP A 110 -2.49 26.75 -13.97
CA ASP A 110 -1.22 26.65 -14.68
C ASP A 110 -0.31 25.58 -14.06
N GLU A 111 0.63 25.06 -14.86
CA GLU A 111 1.47 23.91 -14.52
C GLU A 111 2.22 24.05 -13.18
N ASN A 112 2.63 25.27 -12.85
CA ASN A 112 3.43 25.54 -11.66
C ASN A 112 2.57 25.77 -10.41
N GLU A 113 1.35 26.26 -10.57
CA GLU A 113 0.48 26.66 -9.46
C GLU A 113 -0.45 25.56 -8.99
N ILE A 114 -0.86 24.65 -9.88
CA ILE A 114 -1.80 23.57 -9.53
C ILE A 114 -1.25 22.63 -8.45
N ASN A 115 0.08 22.48 -8.38
CA ASN A 115 0.72 21.65 -7.36
C ASN A 115 0.61 22.24 -5.94
N THR A 116 0.42 23.56 -5.83
CA THR A 116 0.26 24.24 -4.55
C THR A 116 -1.16 24.16 -4.00
N ILE A 117 -2.13 23.88 -4.86
CA ILE A 117 -3.56 23.80 -4.49
C ILE A 117 -3.84 22.42 -3.90
N LYS A 118 -4.63 22.39 -2.82
CA LYS A 118 -5.09 21.14 -2.22
C LYS A 118 -6.06 20.43 -3.17
N LEU A 119 -5.93 19.10 -3.27
CA LEU A 119 -6.77 18.28 -4.12
C LEU A 119 -8.27 18.41 -3.76
N ASP A 120 -8.57 18.54 -2.48
CA ASP A 120 -9.95 18.71 -1.99
C ASP A 120 -10.60 19.98 -2.52
N SER A 121 -9.83 21.05 -2.70
CA SER A 121 -10.31 22.30 -3.32
C SER A 121 -10.54 22.13 -4.81
N LEU A 122 -9.70 21.37 -5.50
CA LEU A 122 -9.86 21.10 -6.93
C LEU A 122 -11.14 20.31 -7.24
N TRP A 123 -11.57 19.41 -6.36
CA TRP A 123 -12.82 18.67 -6.51
C TRP A 123 -14.08 19.54 -6.39
N LYS A 124 -13.98 20.71 -5.77
CA LYS A 124 -15.09 21.65 -5.59
C LYS A 124 -15.33 22.54 -6.80
N VAL A 125 -14.42 22.56 -7.77
CA VAL A 125 -14.56 23.33 -9.00
C VAL A 125 -15.73 22.81 -9.81
N LYS A 126 -16.62 23.71 -10.25
CA LYS A 126 -17.75 23.38 -11.11
C LYS A 126 -17.57 24.00 -12.49
N LEU A 127 -17.78 23.17 -13.50
CA LEU A 127 -17.71 23.56 -14.89
C LEU A 127 -19.10 23.92 -15.42
N GLN A 128 -19.15 24.77 -16.45
CA GLN A 128 -20.41 25.17 -17.08
C GLN A 128 -21.01 24.05 -17.93
N ASN A 129 -20.17 23.19 -18.51
CA ASN A 129 -20.62 22.10 -19.37
C ASN A 129 -20.85 20.83 -18.52
N GLU A 130 -22.02 20.22 -18.62
CA GLU A 130 -22.40 19.02 -17.88
C GLU A 130 -21.51 17.81 -18.21
N ASN A 131 -21.10 17.63 -19.47
CA ASN A 131 -20.22 16.54 -19.87
C ASN A 131 -18.84 16.64 -19.21
N ASP A 132 -18.28 17.86 -19.18
CA ASP A 132 -16.98 18.09 -18.53
C ASP A 132 -17.07 17.91 -17.02
N GLN A 133 -18.20 18.27 -16.42
CA GLN A 133 -18.48 18.03 -15.00
C GLN A 133 -18.61 16.53 -14.69
N GLU A 134 -19.19 15.76 -15.59
CA GLU A 134 -19.28 14.30 -15.47
C GLU A 134 -17.90 13.65 -15.55
N ASP A 135 -17.01 14.14 -16.41
CA ASP A 135 -15.63 13.69 -16.48
C ASP A 135 -14.87 13.90 -15.14
N ILE A 136 -15.07 15.06 -14.50
CA ILE A 136 -14.51 15.31 -13.16
C ILE A 136 -15.09 14.34 -12.12
N ASN A 137 -16.40 14.09 -12.15
CA ASN A 137 -17.04 13.16 -11.22
C ASN A 137 -16.54 11.72 -11.41
N ASN A 138 -16.34 11.30 -12.66
CA ASN A 138 -15.77 9.98 -12.98
C ASN A 138 -14.32 9.87 -12.52
N LEU A 139 -13.52 10.92 -12.72
CA LEU A 139 -12.14 10.96 -12.25
C LEU A 139 -12.08 10.89 -10.72
N LYS A 140 -13.00 11.57 -10.01
CA LYS A 140 -13.11 11.48 -8.54
C LYS A 140 -13.42 10.07 -8.08
N LYS A 141 -14.35 9.39 -8.73
CA LYS A 141 -14.65 7.98 -8.42
C LYS A 141 -13.43 7.07 -8.61
N GLN A 142 -12.69 7.26 -9.71
CA GLN A 142 -11.45 6.52 -9.98
C GLN A 142 -10.39 6.80 -8.90
N TYR A 143 -10.25 8.04 -8.48
CA TYR A 143 -9.34 8.43 -7.39
C TYR A 143 -9.71 7.76 -6.07
N ASP A 144 -10.98 7.78 -5.69
CA ASP A 144 -11.46 7.19 -4.44
C ASP A 144 -11.21 5.67 -4.43
N ILE A 145 -11.43 4.99 -5.55
CA ILE A 145 -11.15 3.56 -5.71
C ILE A 145 -9.64 3.30 -5.57
N ALA A 146 -8.81 4.06 -6.25
CA ALA A 146 -7.36 3.90 -6.21
C ALA A 146 -6.79 4.17 -4.81
N ARG A 147 -7.27 5.22 -4.15
CA ARG A 147 -6.89 5.56 -2.77
C ARG A 147 -7.29 4.45 -1.79
N SER A 148 -8.51 3.95 -1.91
CA SER A 148 -8.99 2.83 -1.08
C SER A 148 -8.17 1.57 -1.31
N ALA A 149 -7.79 1.26 -2.55
CA ALA A 149 -6.94 0.11 -2.86
C ALA A 149 -5.53 0.24 -2.25
N ILE A 150 -4.93 1.42 -2.29
CA ILE A 150 -3.63 1.70 -1.66
C ILE A 150 -3.74 1.51 -0.13
N GLN A 151 -4.78 2.05 0.49
CA GLN A 151 -5.00 1.92 1.93
C GLN A 151 -5.20 0.45 2.33
N SER A 152 -6.02 -0.29 1.61
CA SER A 152 -6.26 -1.71 1.89
C SER A 152 -5.00 -2.55 1.75
N ARG A 153 -4.16 -2.28 0.75
CA ARG A 153 -2.85 -2.94 0.60
C ARG A 153 -1.91 -2.65 1.77
N PHE A 154 -1.89 -1.40 2.22
CA PHE A 154 -1.11 -1.01 3.40
C PHE A 154 -1.60 -1.73 4.65
N ASP A 155 -2.90 -1.72 4.92
CA ASP A 155 -3.49 -2.37 6.09
C ASP A 155 -3.21 -3.88 6.10
N ASN A 156 -3.31 -4.54 4.94
CA ASN A 156 -2.98 -5.96 4.80
C ASN A 156 -1.48 -6.25 5.04
N LYS A 157 -0.59 -5.36 4.58
CA LYS A 157 0.85 -5.51 4.85
C LYS A 157 1.17 -5.31 6.32
N VAL A 158 0.57 -4.30 6.97
CA VAL A 158 0.73 -4.05 8.40
C VAL A 158 0.22 -5.24 9.23
N ASP A 159 -0.95 -5.78 8.89
CA ASP A 159 -1.50 -6.97 9.55
C ASP A 159 -0.56 -8.17 9.44
N LYS A 160 0.04 -8.39 8.27
CA LYS A 160 1.05 -9.45 8.09
C LYS A 160 2.30 -9.23 8.95
N VAL A 161 2.80 -7.99 9.03
CA VAL A 161 3.96 -7.67 9.87
C VAL A 161 3.63 -7.89 11.35
N GLN A 162 2.46 -7.45 11.80
CA GLN A 162 2.03 -7.60 13.20
C GLN A 162 1.73 -9.05 13.57
N ARG A 163 1.13 -9.80 12.66
CA ARG A 163 0.81 -11.22 12.86
C ARG A 163 2.07 -12.07 12.89
N GLY A 164 3.10 -11.70 12.14
CA GLY A 164 4.36 -12.41 12.04
C GLY A 164 4.29 -13.68 11.18
N ASP A 165 5.42 -14.38 11.14
CA ASP A 165 5.51 -15.64 10.42
C ASP A 165 4.81 -16.75 11.20
N GLU A 166 3.99 -17.55 10.52
CA GLU A 166 3.50 -18.82 11.04
C GLU A 166 4.64 -19.83 11.04
N LEU A 167 4.82 -20.49 12.16
CA LEU A 167 5.75 -21.61 12.27
C LEU A 167 5.09 -22.91 11.87
#